data_29f3b0efdf8f4b494981e6bb964c721f
#
_entry.id   29f3b0efdf8f4b494981e6bb964c721f
#
_cell.length_a   1.000
_cell.length_b   1.000
_cell.length_c   1.000
_cell.angle_alpha   90.00
_cell.angle_beta   90.00
_cell.angle_gamma   90.00
#
_symmetry.space_group_name_H-M   'P 1'
#
loop_
_entity.id
_entity.type
_entity.pdbx_description
1 polymer ?
#
loop_
_entity_poly.entity_id
_entity_poly.type
_entity_poly.pdbx_seq_one_letter_code
_entity_poly.pdbx_strand_id
1 'polypeptide(L)'
;GIHGGTNPYADLHKLDSIKLFAAFSDNTTGLIPIKTIYLNYDYSLCKNNPTTINRENPIENGKLTLKSISFSYGNSNKAKESPFVFAYTNNPEYHQKKVDRWGNYTRIKHDNTPYVNQDAMQQNEDASAWLLDSIKTPQNAAMKVYYESDDYAHVQDQKSMVMYKIAGVMCSNLDREIDTRQLCDCIAGAEKKPAKYL
;
A
#
# COMPACT_ATOMS: atom_id res chain seq x y z
N GLY A 1 5.51 22.91 -4.66
CA GLY A 1 5.00 22.00 -5.70
C GLY A 1 5.75 20.67 -5.67
N ILE A 2 5.06 19.57 -5.91
CA ILE A 2 5.66 18.24 -6.01
C ILE A 2 5.83 17.98 -7.50
N HIS A 3 7.08 17.81 -7.94
CA HIS A 3 7.35 17.44 -9.31
C HIS A 3 7.32 15.92 -9.45
N GLY A 4 6.24 15.38 -10.02
CA GLY A 4 6.12 13.99 -10.41
C GLY A 4 5.91 13.89 -11.91
N GLY A 5 6.98 13.93 -12.69
CA GLY A 5 6.90 13.81 -14.13
C GLY A 5 8.21 14.16 -14.83
N THR A 6 8.30 13.83 -16.10
CA THR A 6 9.45 14.10 -16.95
C THR A 6 9.60 15.58 -17.35
N ASN A 7 8.59 16.40 -17.08
CA ASN A 7 8.64 17.82 -17.31
C ASN A 7 9.00 18.55 -16.01
N PRO A 8 10.22 19.10 -15.86
CA PRO A 8 10.64 19.81 -14.65
C PRO A 8 9.86 21.12 -14.40
N TYR A 9 9.05 21.56 -15.34
CA TYR A 9 8.23 22.78 -15.25
C TYR A 9 6.74 22.50 -15.03
N ALA A 10 6.32 21.23 -14.95
CA ALA A 10 4.94 20.88 -14.70
C ALA A 10 4.74 20.59 -13.20
N ASP A 11 4.20 21.54 -12.48
CA ASP A 11 3.79 21.35 -11.10
C ASP A 11 2.52 20.49 -11.04
N LEU A 12 2.53 19.47 -10.22
CA LEU A 12 1.33 18.72 -9.91
C LEU A 12 0.48 19.51 -8.94
N HIS A 13 -0.77 19.72 -9.29
CA HIS A 13 -1.73 20.41 -8.43
C HIS A 13 -2.51 19.40 -7.58
N LYS A 14 -2.80 19.80 -6.34
CA LYS A 14 -3.72 19.10 -5.45
C LYS A 14 -4.98 19.95 -5.28
N LEU A 15 -6.12 19.29 -5.06
CA LEU A 15 -7.37 19.97 -4.78
C LEU A 15 -7.43 20.37 -3.30
N ASP A 16 -7.31 21.65 -2.99
CA ASP A 16 -7.35 22.14 -1.61
C ASP A 16 -8.77 22.39 -1.11
N SER A 17 -9.66 22.87 -1.97
CA SER A 17 -11.04 23.15 -1.58
C SER A 17 -12.02 23.10 -2.73
N ILE A 18 -13.29 22.84 -2.38
CA ILE A 18 -14.45 22.92 -3.28
C ILE A 18 -15.41 23.94 -2.69
N LYS A 19 -15.83 24.92 -3.49
CA LYS A 19 -16.74 25.98 -3.03
C LYS A 19 -18.05 25.93 -3.83
N LEU A 20 -19.16 25.94 -3.10
CA LEU A 20 -20.51 26.01 -3.66
C LEU A 20 -21.04 27.43 -3.50
N PHE A 21 -21.50 28.03 -4.60
CA PHE A 21 -22.10 29.35 -4.63
C PHE A 21 -23.58 29.29 -5.07
N ALA A 22 -24.37 30.29 -4.70
CA ALA A 22 -25.72 30.42 -5.25
C ALA A 22 -25.67 30.85 -6.71
N ALA A 23 -26.57 30.34 -7.52
CA ALA A 23 -26.69 30.72 -8.95
C ALA A 23 -27.15 32.15 -9.18
N PHE A 24 -27.78 32.75 -8.18
CA PHE A 24 -28.33 34.12 -8.24
C PHE A 24 -27.36 35.07 -7.54
N SER A 25 -26.43 35.61 -8.24
CA SER A 25 -25.68 36.78 -7.78
C SER A 25 -25.63 37.78 -8.92
N ASP A 26 -26.29 38.89 -8.72
CA ASP A 26 -25.96 40.10 -9.48
C ASP A 26 -24.46 40.33 -9.30
N ASN A 27 -23.76 40.67 -10.37
CA ASN A 27 -22.32 40.78 -10.53
C ASN A 27 -21.60 41.73 -9.56
N THR A 28 -21.94 41.75 -8.29
CA THR A 28 -21.36 42.62 -7.27
C THR A 28 -20.53 41.85 -6.28
N THR A 29 -19.22 42.06 -6.42
CA THR A 29 -18.13 41.98 -5.42
C THR A 29 -18.44 41.21 -4.14
N GLY A 30 -17.85 40.01 -4.01
CA GLY A 30 -17.79 39.31 -2.74
C GLY A 30 -18.79 38.17 -2.56
N LEU A 31 -18.86 37.27 -3.56
CA LEU A 31 -19.66 36.05 -3.42
C LEU A 31 -19.20 35.23 -2.20
N ILE A 32 -20.05 35.17 -1.18
CA ILE A 32 -19.82 34.29 -0.04
C ILE A 32 -20.31 32.90 -0.43
N PRO A 33 -19.45 31.88 -0.39
CA PRO A 33 -19.85 30.51 -0.70
C PRO A 33 -20.87 30.01 0.34
N ILE A 34 -21.93 29.36 -0.12
CA ILE A 34 -22.91 28.70 0.76
C ILE A 34 -22.23 27.63 1.60
N LYS A 35 -21.34 26.86 0.95
CA LYS A 35 -20.57 25.78 1.56
C LYS A 35 -19.17 25.73 0.95
N THR A 36 -18.16 25.55 1.80
CA THR A 36 -16.81 25.23 1.37
C THR A 36 -16.38 23.93 2.00
N ILE A 37 -15.83 23.05 1.19
CA ILE A 37 -15.21 21.79 1.61
C ILE A 37 -13.70 22.00 1.54
N TYR A 38 -12.99 21.74 2.63
CA TYR A 38 -11.55 21.81 2.70
C TYR A 38 -10.97 20.39 2.79
N LEU A 39 -9.96 20.12 1.99
CA LEU A 39 -9.25 18.84 1.96
C LEU A 39 -7.84 19.06 2.54
N ASN A 40 -7.55 18.40 3.64
CA ASN A 40 -6.25 18.50 4.29
C ASN A 40 -5.42 17.24 4.03
N TYR A 41 -4.19 17.45 3.59
CA TYR A 41 -3.28 16.40 3.19
C TYR A 41 -1.99 16.46 3.99
N ASP A 42 -1.32 15.32 4.08
CA ASP A 42 0.08 15.21 4.47
C ASP A 42 0.85 14.25 3.54
N TYR A 43 2.14 14.03 3.83
CA TYR A 43 3.02 13.10 3.12
C TYR A 43 3.58 12.04 4.07
N SER A 44 2.81 11.66 5.09
CA SER A 44 3.26 10.70 6.11
C SER A 44 3.16 9.25 5.67
N LEU A 45 2.34 8.96 4.64
CA LEU A 45 2.08 7.60 4.18
C LEU A 45 3.13 7.12 3.19
N CYS A 46 3.56 5.85 3.30
CA CYS A 46 4.51 5.21 2.40
C CYS A 46 5.80 6.01 2.23
N LYS A 47 6.50 6.26 3.33
CA LYS A 47 7.78 7.00 3.35
C LYS A 47 8.84 6.32 2.47
N ASN A 48 9.85 7.08 2.10
CA ASN A 48 10.94 6.65 1.21
C ASN A 48 10.49 6.29 -0.22
N ASN A 49 9.34 6.84 -0.67
CA ASN A 49 8.89 6.67 -2.03
C ASN A 49 9.76 7.53 -2.99
N PRO A 50 10.49 6.92 -3.94
CA PRO A 50 11.41 7.64 -4.81
C PRO A 50 10.72 8.59 -5.81
N THR A 51 9.43 8.41 -6.04
CA THR A 51 8.64 9.23 -6.97
C THR A 51 8.08 10.50 -6.34
N THR A 52 8.15 10.63 -5.01
CA THR A 52 7.62 11.78 -4.29
C THR A 52 8.78 12.57 -3.69
N ILE A 53 9.09 13.73 -4.28
CA ILE A 53 10.08 14.64 -3.75
C ILE A 53 9.34 15.83 -3.16
N ASN A 54 9.27 15.91 -1.84
CA ASN A 54 8.82 17.11 -1.15
C ASN A 54 10.02 18.05 -0.98
N ARG A 55 10.07 19.13 -1.76
CA ARG A 55 11.18 20.11 -1.69
C ARG A 55 11.10 21.00 -0.47
N GLU A 56 9.91 21.20 0.08
CA GLU A 56 9.71 22.07 1.25
C GLU A 56 10.05 21.32 2.54
N ASN A 57 9.83 20.01 2.59
CA ASN A 57 10.18 19.16 3.71
C ASN A 57 10.72 17.81 3.22
N PRO A 58 12.04 17.67 3.01
CA PRO A 58 12.66 16.43 2.55
C PRO A 58 12.46 15.23 3.48
N ILE A 59 12.08 15.46 4.74
CA ILE A 59 11.82 14.40 5.72
C ILE A 59 10.47 13.71 5.46
N GLU A 60 9.56 14.36 4.75
CA GLU A 60 8.23 13.85 4.42
C GLU A 60 8.16 13.30 2.99
N ASN A 61 8.97 12.31 2.66
CA ASN A 61 9.03 11.69 1.33
C ASN A 61 7.96 10.60 1.12
N GLY A 62 6.77 10.81 1.66
CA GLY A 62 5.65 9.89 1.51
C GLY A 62 4.73 10.25 0.33
N LYS A 63 3.63 9.53 0.21
CA LYS A 63 2.56 9.81 -0.76
C LYS A 63 1.66 10.94 -0.26
N LEU A 64 1.18 11.78 -1.18
CA LEU A 64 0.11 12.73 -0.88
C LEU A 64 -1.12 11.99 -0.36
N THR A 65 -1.46 12.21 0.90
CA THR A 65 -2.48 11.44 1.61
C THR A 65 -3.52 12.37 2.22
N LEU A 66 -4.79 12.11 1.92
CA LEU A 66 -5.90 12.86 2.50
C LEU A 66 -6.06 12.45 3.97
N LYS A 67 -5.88 13.40 4.89
CA LYS A 67 -5.98 13.17 6.34
C LYS A 67 -7.30 13.61 6.94
N SER A 68 -7.87 14.69 6.41
CA SER A 68 -9.15 15.14 6.90
C SER A 68 -9.93 15.96 5.88
N ILE A 69 -11.25 15.96 6.04
CA ILE A 69 -12.18 16.83 5.32
C ILE A 69 -12.95 17.66 6.33
N SER A 70 -12.90 18.97 6.18
CA SER A 70 -13.66 19.89 7.01
C SER A 70 -14.57 20.79 6.17
N PHE A 71 -15.54 21.43 6.83
CA PHE A 71 -16.56 22.21 6.15
C PHE A 71 -16.66 23.62 6.76
N SER A 72 -17.05 24.59 5.93
CA SER A 72 -17.61 25.87 6.42
C SER A 72 -18.89 26.19 5.67
N TYR A 73 -19.74 26.96 6.30
CA TYR A 73 -21.05 27.36 5.75
C TYR A 73 -21.15 28.90 5.85
N GLY A 74 -21.26 29.57 4.72
CA GLY A 74 -21.23 31.02 4.66
C GLY A 74 -19.98 31.55 5.37
N ASN A 75 -20.18 32.47 6.31
CA ASN A 75 -19.11 33.08 7.13
C ASN A 75 -18.77 32.26 8.39
N SER A 76 -19.45 31.12 8.64
CA SER A 76 -19.25 30.32 9.84
C SER A 76 -18.18 29.28 9.63
N ASN A 77 -17.18 29.28 10.50
CA ASN A 77 -16.08 28.29 10.53
C ASN A 77 -16.27 27.19 11.60
N LYS A 78 -17.38 27.19 12.35
CA LYS A 78 -17.63 26.23 13.45
C LYS A 78 -17.51 24.76 13.01
N ALA A 79 -17.96 24.43 11.79
CA ALA A 79 -17.89 23.08 11.28
C ALA A 79 -16.47 22.61 10.90
N LYS A 80 -15.48 23.50 10.87
CA LYS A 80 -14.07 23.13 10.69
C LYS A 80 -13.49 22.41 11.90
N GLU A 81 -14.03 22.65 13.09
CA GLU A 81 -13.56 22.07 14.36
C GLU A 81 -13.96 20.59 14.49
N SER A 82 -14.89 20.13 13.65
CA SER A 82 -15.37 18.75 13.65
C SER A 82 -15.20 18.13 12.26
N PRO A 83 -13.97 17.79 11.84
CA PRO A 83 -13.70 17.21 10.54
C PRO A 83 -14.03 15.72 10.49
N PHE A 84 -14.18 15.19 9.27
CA PHE A 84 -13.92 13.78 9.03
C PHE A 84 -12.40 13.55 9.07
N VAL A 85 -11.95 12.54 9.82
CA VAL A 85 -10.53 12.19 9.93
C VAL A 85 -10.30 10.78 9.39
N PHE A 86 -9.27 10.65 8.55
CA PHE A 86 -8.88 9.40 7.92
C PHE A 86 -7.58 8.89 8.54
N ALA A 87 -7.56 7.63 8.97
CA ALA A 87 -6.36 6.99 9.51
C ALA A 87 -5.87 5.85 8.63
N TYR A 88 -4.54 5.66 8.65
CA TYR A 88 -3.79 4.68 7.87
C TYR A 88 -2.74 4.10 8.78
N THR A 89 -3.10 3.09 9.59
CA THR A 89 -2.24 2.58 10.66
C THR A 89 -1.15 1.67 10.14
N ASN A 90 -1.47 0.79 9.18
CA ASN A 90 -0.45 -0.07 8.56
C ASN A 90 0.33 0.73 7.50
N ASN A 91 1.40 1.39 7.95
CA ASN A 91 2.18 2.32 7.15
C ASN A 91 3.67 1.93 7.09
N PRO A 92 4.02 0.83 6.45
CA PRO A 92 5.41 0.46 6.25
C PRO A 92 6.12 1.44 5.31
N GLU A 93 7.44 1.56 5.47
CA GLU A 93 8.26 2.32 4.54
C GLU A 93 8.35 1.62 3.19
N TYR A 94 8.36 2.41 2.11
CA TYR A 94 8.60 1.90 0.77
C TYR A 94 9.98 1.27 0.67
N HIS A 95 10.03 0.12 0.04
CA HIS A 95 11.28 -0.51 -0.33
C HIS A 95 11.09 -1.32 -1.62
N GLN A 96 11.93 -1.08 -2.61
CA GLN A 96 11.81 -1.67 -3.95
C GLN A 96 11.79 -3.22 -3.96
N LYS A 97 12.46 -3.86 -2.98
CA LYS A 97 12.52 -5.33 -2.86
C LYS A 97 11.42 -5.93 -1.98
N LYS A 98 10.51 -5.11 -1.44
CA LYS A 98 9.36 -5.55 -0.64
C LYS A 98 8.12 -5.69 -1.52
N VAL A 99 8.25 -6.47 -2.58
CA VAL A 99 7.20 -6.72 -3.56
C VAL A 99 7.25 -8.20 -3.92
N ASP A 100 6.10 -8.83 -4.03
CA ASP A 100 5.99 -10.21 -4.50
C ASP A 100 6.01 -10.27 -6.05
N ARG A 101 5.97 -11.49 -6.60
CA ARG A 101 5.97 -11.70 -8.05
C ARG A 101 4.72 -11.16 -8.77
N TRP A 102 3.66 -10.83 -8.03
CA TRP A 102 2.41 -10.27 -8.55
C TRP A 102 2.38 -8.75 -8.45
N GLY A 103 3.40 -8.17 -7.80
CA GLY A 103 3.49 -6.72 -7.60
C GLY A 103 2.85 -6.24 -6.30
N ASN A 104 2.37 -7.13 -5.43
CA ASN A 104 1.78 -6.77 -4.14
C ASN A 104 2.88 -6.52 -3.10
N TYR A 105 2.57 -5.68 -2.13
CA TYR A 105 3.46 -5.44 -1.01
C TYR A 105 3.66 -6.71 -0.18
N THR A 106 4.90 -6.94 0.22
CA THR A 106 5.27 -7.94 1.24
C THR A 106 6.27 -7.36 2.23
N ARG A 107 6.10 -7.65 3.52
CA ARG A 107 7.03 -7.19 4.56
C ARG A 107 8.42 -7.80 4.45
N ILE A 108 8.55 -8.94 3.75
CA ILE A 108 9.81 -9.65 3.57
C ILE A 108 10.53 -9.08 2.35
N LYS A 109 11.82 -8.76 2.52
CA LYS A 109 12.68 -8.40 1.38
C LYS A 109 13.07 -9.64 0.61
N HIS A 110 12.96 -9.57 -0.70
CA HIS A 110 13.40 -10.62 -1.61
C HIS A 110 14.58 -10.13 -2.45
N ASP A 111 15.70 -10.84 -2.40
CA ASP A 111 16.86 -10.51 -3.23
C ASP A 111 16.79 -11.12 -4.62
N ASN A 112 16.11 -12.26 -4.75
CA ASN A 112 15.85 -12.97 -5.98
C ASN A 112 14.36 -13.25 -6.10
N THR A 113 13.92 -14.10 -6.99
CA THR A 113 12.51 -14.42 -7.29
C THR A 113 11.62 -14.43 -6.05
N PRO A 114 10.77 -13.42 -5.85
CA PRO A 114 9.93 -13.31 -4.68
C PRO A 114 8.79 -14.33 -4.76
N TYR A 115 8.79 -15.31 -3.89
CA TYR A 115 7.67 -16.22 -3.72
C TYR A 115 6.64 -15.59 -2.78
N VAL A 116 5.38 -15.84 -3.05
CA VAL A 116 4.29 -15.43 -2.17
C VAL A 116 4.35 -16.29 -0.91
N ASN A 117 4.39 -15.65 0.25
CA ASN A 117 4.16 -16.35 1.51
C ASN A 117 2.67 -16.74 1.58
N GLN A 118 2.37 -18.00 1.85
CA GLN A 118 1.01 -18.53 1.93
C GLN A 118 0.43 -18.53 3.35
N ASP A 119 1.07 -17.84 4.29
CA ASP A 119 0.51 -17.59 5.61
C ASP A 119 -0.62 -16.55 5.50
N ALA A 120 -1.87 -16.99 5.66
CA ALA A 120 -3.05 -16.16 5.50
C ALA A 120 -3.05 -14.93 6.43
N MET A 121 -2.59 -15.08 7.69
CA MET A 121 -2.54 -13.95 8.62
C MET A 121 -1.56 -12.89 8.14
N GLN A 122 -0.39 -13.29 7.68
CA GLN A 122 0.61 -12.36 7.16
C GLN A 122 0.15 -11.70 5.85
N GLN A 123 -0.50 -12.46 4.96
CA GLN A 123 -1.03 -11.91 3.71
C GLN A 123 -2.13 -10.88 3.96
N ASN A 124 -3.04 -11.13 4.90
CA ASN A 124 -4.08 -10.17 5.27
C ASN A 124 -3.50 -8.87 5.85
N GLU A 125 -2.47 -8.98 6.69
CA GLU A 125 -1.77 -7.80 7.18
C GLU A 125 -1.05 -7.04 6.06
N ASP A 126 -0.37 -7.74 5.15
CA ASP A 126 0.34 -7.13 4.03
C ASP A 126 -0.63 -6.47 3.05
N ALA A 127 -1.82 -7.07 2.82
CA ALA A 127 -2.89 -6.51 1.99
C ALA A 127 -3.42 -5.17 2.52
N SER A 128 -3.35 -4.93 3.83
CA SER A 128 -3.79 -3.66 4.45
C SER A 128 -2.76 -2.53 4.37
N ALA A 129 -1.54 -2.79 3.85
CA ALA A 129 -0.48 -1.80 3.79
C ALA A 129 -0.89 -0.56 2.98
N TRP A 130 -0.73 0.63 3.60
CA TRP A 130 -1.06 1.95 3.05
C TRP A 130 -2.53 2.17 2.70
N LEU A 131 -3.43 1.31 3.15
CA LEU A 131 -4.86 1.45 2.94
C LEU A 131 -5.53 2.16 4.12
N LEU A 132 -6.70 2.74 3.85
CA LEU A 132 -7.52 3.42 4.85
C LEU A 132 -8.07 2.40 5.85
N ASP A 133 -7.73 2.52 7.13
CA ASP A 133 -8.21 1.60 8.16
C ASP A 133 -9.35 2.15 9.01
N SER A 134 -9.43 3.47 9.15
CA SER A 134 -10.57 4.04 9.88
C SER A 134 -10.96 5.44 9.43
N ILE A 135 -12.24 5.74 9.61
CA ILE A 135 -12.84 7.05 9.38
C ILE A 135 -13.53 7.49 10.66
N LYS A 136 -13.09 8.61 11.22
CA LYS A 136 -13.78 9.27 12.33
C LYS A 136 -14.67 10.36 11.78
N THR A 137 -15.96 10.33 12.15
CA THR A 137 -16.95 11.32 11.72
C THR A 137 -16.98 12.55 12.62
N PRO A 138 -17.57 13.69 12.18
CA PRO A 138 -17.79 14.87 13.00
C PRO A 138 -18.56 14.61 14.30
N GLN A 139 -19.41 13.60 14.29
CA GLN A 139 -20.23 13.18 15.45
C GLN A 139 -19.47 12.24 16.40
N ASN A 140 -18.16 12.08 16.20
CA ASN A 140 -17.29 11.20 16.99
C ASN A 140 -17.59 9.68 16.83
N ALA A 141 -18.39 9.29 15.83
CA ALA A 141 -18.49 7.88 15.46
C ALA A 141 -17.24 7.44 14.67
N ALA A 142 -16.85 6.17 14.82
CA ALA A 142 -15.72 5.59 14.09
C ALA A 142 -16.19 4.40 13.24
N MET A 143 -15.78 4.41 11.98
CA MET A 143 -15.93 3.30 11.06
C MET A 143 -14.55 2.67 10.87
N LYS A 144 -14.42 1.34 11.04
CA LYS A 144 -13.20 0.59 10.78
C LYS A 144 -13.36 -0.23 9.51
N VAL A 145 -12.27 -0.34 8.75
CA VAL A 145 -12.17 -1.15 7.54
C VAL A 145 -11.13 -2.24 7.77
N TYR A 146 -11.47 -3.47 7.46
CA TYR A 146 -10.59 -4.61 7.55
C TYR A 146 -10.36 -5.16 6.15
N TYR A 147 -9.14 -5.53 5.86
CA TYR A 147 -8.73 -6.07 4.57
C TYR A 147 -8.31 -7.53 4.72
N GLU A 148 -8.59 -8.28 3.70
CA GLU A 148 -8.10 -9.66 3.56
C GLU A 148 -7.42 -9.80 2.19
N SER A 149 -6.49 -10.73 2.10
CA SER A 149 -5.87 -11.09 0.82
C SER A 149 -6.83 -11.94 0.00
N ASP A 150 -6.74 -11.81 -1.31
CA ASP A 150 -7.52 -12.65 -2.21
C ASP A 150 -6.98 -14.09 -2.23
N ASP A 151 -7.90 -15.05 -2.20
CA ASP A 151 -7.63 -16.48 -2.38
C ASP A 151 -8.05 -16.92 -3.77
N TYR A 152 -7.19 -17.68 -4.44
CA TYR A 152 -7.45 -18.18 -5.78
C TYR A 152 -7.63 -19.71 -5.75
N ALA A 153 -8.82 -20.19 -6.14
CA ALA A 153 -9.06 -21.61 -6.31
C ALA A 153 -8.43 -22.16 -7.60
N HIS A 154 -8.36 -21.32 -8.64
CA HIS A 154 -7.80 -21.68 -9.95
C HIS A 154 -6.96 -20.54 -10.50
N VAL A 155 -5.88 -20.86 -11.18
CA VAL A 155 -5.05 -19.94 -11.94
C VAL A 155 -4.91 -20.51 -13.36
N GLN A 156 -5.35 -19.77 -14.39
CA GLN A 156 -5.30 -20.18 -15.79
C GLN A 156 -5.87 -21.62 -16.02
N ASP A 157 -7.10 -21.84 -15.57
CA ASP A 157 -7.82 -23.12 -15.69
C ASP A 157 -7.21 -24.31 -14.92
N GLN A 158 -6.15 -24.08 -14.16
CA GLN A 158 -5.56 -25.09 -13.28
C GLN A 158 -5.91 -24.79 -11.82
N LYS A 159 -6.16 -25.84 -11.05
CA LYS A 159 -6.35 -25.72 -9.60
C LYS A 159 -5.11 -25.12 -8.97
N SER A 160 -5.29 -24.14 -8.09
CA SER A 160 -4.17 -23.54 -7.34
C SER A 160 -3.46 -24.61 -6.52
N MET A 161 -2.12 -24.53 -6.48
CA MET A 161 -1.27 -25.46 -5.74
C MET A 161 -0.70 -24.80 -4.50
N VAL A 162 -0.53 -25.59 -3.46
CA VAL A 162 0.18 -25.17 -2.25
C VAL A 162 1.68 -25.34 -2.49
N MET A 163 2.46 -24.30 -2.21
CA MET A 163 3.92 -24.38 -2.29
C MET A 163 4.50 -24.94 -1.01
N TYR A 164 5.38 -25.93 -1.15
CA TYR A 164 6.15 -26.47 -0.04
C TYR A 164 7.62 -26.15 -0.23
N LYS A 165 8.27 -25.75 0.85
CA LYS A 165 9.73 -25.62 0.85
C LYS A 165 10.33 -27.02 0.88
N ILE A 166 11.19 -27.32 -0.12
CA ILE A 166 11.95 -28.55 -0.12
C ILE A 166 12.94 -28.51 1.06
N ALA A 167 12.75 -29.38 2.05
CA ALA A 167 13.62 -29.48 3.21
C ALA A 167 14.95 -30.17 2.90
N GLY A 168 14.97 -31.03 1.87
CA GLY A 168 16.16 -31.74 1.43
C GLY A 168 15.82 -32.83 0.44
N VAL A 169 16.85 -33.40 -0.18
CA VAL A 169 16.76 -34.56 -1.08
C VAL A 169 17.54 -35.67 -0.43
N MET A 170 16.91 -36.84 -0.26
CA MET A 170 17.57 -38.03 0.29
C MET A 170 17.97 -39.00 -0.83
N CYS A 171 19.15 -39.56 -0.74
CA CYS A 171 19.49 -40.73 -1.50
C CYS A 171 18.89 -41.98 -0.86
N SER A 172 18.41 -42.92 -1.67
CA SER A 172 17.54 -44.06 -1.31
C SER A 172 18.19 -45.17 -0.49
N ASN A 173 19.09 -44.87 0.41
CA ASN A 173 19.59 -45.86 1.38
C ASN A 173 19.14 -45.44 2.78
N LEU A 174 17.98 -45.91 3.12
CA LEU A 174 17.46 -46.35 4.41
C LEU A 174 18.20 -45.93 5.69
N ASP A 175 18.45 -44.70 6.01
CA ASP A 175 18.51 -44.39 7.45
C ASP A 175 18.57 -42.87 7.70
N ARG A 176 17.50 -42.42 8.29
CA ARG A 176 17.38 -41.45 9.37
C ARG A 176 18.46 -40.35 9.48
N GLU A 177 18.07 -39.23 9.14
CA GLU A 177 18.52 -37.87 9.41
C GLU A 177 18.80 -37.09 8.15
N ILE A 178 18.01 -36.05 7.99
CA ILE A 178 18.18 -35.10 6.88
C ILE A 178 19.41 -34.26 7.23
N ASP A 179 20.58 -34.68 6.79
CA ASP A 179 21.79 -33.84 6.84
C ASP A 179 21.89 -33.05 5.52
N THR A 180 21.65 -31.77 5.59
CA THR A 180 21.77 -30.84 4.46
C THR A 180 23.21 -30.76 3.89
N ARG A 181 24.22 -31.30 4.58
CA ARG A 181 25.63 -31.34 4.13
C ARG A 181 25.89 -32.46 3.15
N GLN A 182 25.11 -33.55 3.14
CA GLN A 182 25.28 -34.67 2.21
C GLN A 182 24.61 -34.44 0.83
N LEU A 183 23.94 -33.33 0.64
CA LEU A 183 23.32 -32.98 -0.64
C LEU A 183 24.34 -32.90 -1.78
N CYS A 184 25.57 -32.55 -1.50
CA CYS A 184 26.64 -32.39 -2.51
C CYS A 184 27.20 -33.72 -3.02
N ASP A 185 27.23 -34.75 -2.20
CA ASP A 185 27.88 -36.02 -2.58
C ASP A 185 26.96 -36.92 -3.42
N CYS A 186 25.63 -36.80 -3.25
CA CYS A 186 24.70 -37.55 -4.07
C CYS A 186 24.57 -36.98 -5.51
N ILE A 187 24.94 -35.74 -5.74
CA ILE A 187 24.85 -35.07 -7.05
C ILE A 187 26.10 -35.37 -7.92
N ALA A 188 27.21 -35.75 -7.31
CA ALA A 188 28.46 -36.03 -8.04
C ALA A 188 28.42 -37.30 -8.91
N GLY A 189 27.44 -38.18 -8.73
CA GLY A 189 27.30 -39.43 -9.49
C GLY A 189 26.05 -39.51 -10.39
N ALA A 190 25.15 -38.53 -10.36
CA ALA A 190 23.97 -38.53 -11.19
C ALA A 190 24.09 -37.48 -12.30
N GLU A 191 23.91 -37.89 -13.56
CA GLU A 191 23.76 -36.96 -14.68
C GLU A 191 22.74 -35.88 -14.32
N LYS A 192 23.14 -34.61 -14.49
CA LYS A 192 22.34 -33.42 -14.24
C LYS A 192 21.03 -33.45 -15.06
N LYS A 193 19.99 -34.06 -14.54
CA LYS A 193 18.66 -33.80 -15.04
C LYS A 193 18.16 -32.54 -14.34
N PRO A 194 17.69 -31.52 -15.09
CA PRO A 194 17.12 -30.34 -14.47
C PRO A 194 15.90 -30.73 -13.64
N ALA A 195 15.86 -30.25 -12.40
CA ALA A 195 14.70 -30.43 -11.54
C ALA A 195 13.48 -29.84 -12.25
N LYS A 196 12.52 -30.67 -12.65
CA LYS A 196 11.20 -30.20 -13.05
C LYS A 196 10.50 -29.72 -11.79
N TYR A 197 10.28 -28.43 -11.75
CA TYR A 197 9.34 -27.85 -10.78
C TYR A 197 7.94 -28.35 -11.14
N LEU A 198 7.30 -29.07 -10.24
CA LEU A 198 5.87 -29.34 -10.24
C LEU A 198 5.13 -28.17 -9.64
#